data_c8b2c3670466bb84602470690d08894b
#
_entry.id   c8b2c3670466bb84602470690d08894b
#
_cell.length_a   1.000
_cell.length_b   1.000
_cell.length_c   1.000
_cell.angle_alpha   90.00
_cell.angle_beta   90.00
_cell.angle_gamma   90.00
#
_symmetry.space_group_name_H-M   'P 1'
#
loop_
_entity.id
_entity.type
_entity.pdbx_description
1 polymer ?
#
loop_
_entity_poly.entity_id
_entity_poly.type
_entity_poly.pdbx_seq_one_letter_code
_entity_poly.pdbx_strand_id
1 'polypeptide(L)' 'MDPNVCLALFRAAVRNQDWDAAVDHWCDLHGWIIGRGGFEPTWTPLQRKNFFKWKCPE' A
#
# COMPACT_ATOMS: atom_id res chain seq x y z
N MET A 1 1.31 -0.38 13.54
CA MET A 1 0.94 0.78 12.73
C MET A 1 -0.42 0.56 12.10
N ASP A 2 -1.20 1.61 11.97
CA ASP A 2 -2.54 1.55 11.37
C ASP A 2 -2.42 1.31 9.86
N PRO A 3 -3.09 0.30 9.30
CA PRO A 3 -3.02 0.04 7.86
C PRO A 3 -3.57 1.21 7.02
N ASN A 4 -4.52 1.98 7.55
CA ASN A 4 -5.01 3.17 6.85
C ASN A 4 -3.94 4.25 6.74
N VAL A 5 -3.13 4.42 7.77
CA VAL A 5 -2.01 5.36 7.77
C VAL A 5 -0.95 4.90 6.76
N CYS A 6 -0.62 3.62 6.75
CA CYS A 6 0.35 3.06 5.80
C CYS A 6 -0.11 3.27 4.35
N LEU A 7 -1.39 3.04 4.08
CA LEU A 7 -1.94 3.26 2.74
C LEU A 7 -1.86 4.74 2.34
N ALA A 8 -2.17 5.64 3.27
CA ALA A 8 -2.08 7.08 3.02
C ALA A 8 -0.63 7.50 2.71
N LEU A 9 0.34 6.96 3.45
CA LEU A 9 1.75 7.23 3.20
C LEU A 9 2.20 6.69 1.84
N PHE A 10 1.73 5.50 1.48
CA PHE A 10 2.01 4.92 0.17
C PHE A 10 1.48 5.82 -0.95
N ARG A 11 0.22 6.26 -0.83
CA ARG A 11 -0.40 7.13 -1.83
C ARG A 11 0.33 8.47 -1.96
N ALA A 12 0.75 9.05 -0.84
CA ALA A 12 1.52 10.29 -0.83
C ALA A 12 2.86 10.11 -1.52
N ALA A 13 3.55 8.99 -1.25
CA ALA A 13 4.83 8.69 -1.90
C ALA A 13 4.67 8.55 -3.40
N VAL A 14 3.63 7.86 -3.86
CA VAL A 14 3.35 7.72 -5.30
C VAL A 14 3.08 9.08 -5.94
N ARG A 15 2.28 9.92 -5.27
CA ARG A 15 1.97 11.26 -5.76
C ARG A 15 3.23 12.11 -5.91
N ASN A 16 4.17 11.97 -4.99
CA ASN A 16 5.42 12.72 -5.00
C ASN A 16 6.50 12.04 -5.83
N GLN A 17 6.18 10.90 -6.46
CA GLN A 17 7.13 10.11 -7.24
C GLN A 17 8.33 9.65 -6.41
N ASP A 18 8.12 9.48 -5.11
CA ASP A 18 9.13 8.93 -4.20
C ASP A 18 8.99 7.40 -4.20
N TRP A 19 9.54 6.79 -5.24
CA TRP A 19 9.34 5.37 -5.50
C TRP A 19 9.95 4.47 -4.42
N ASP A 20 11.07 4.88 -3.83
CA ASP A 20 11.69 4.11 -2.75
C ASP A 20 10.77 4.01 -1.54
N ALA A 21 10.20 5.15 -1.13
CA ALA A 21 9.24 5.17 -0.03
C ALA A 21 7.95 4.44 -0.41
N ALA A 22 7.48 4.60 -1.65
CA ALA A 22 6.29 3.92 -2.12
C ALA A 22 6.44 2.40 -2.04
N VAL A 23 7.57 1.87 -2.50
CA VAL A 23 7.85 0.43 -2.43
C VAL A 23 7.90 -0.05 -0.97
N ASP A 24 8.55 0.70 -0.09
CA ASP A 24 8.64 0.35 1.32
C ASP A 24 7.26 0.26 1.95
N HIS A 25 6.42 1.26 1.75
CA HIS A 25 5.07 1.26 2.31
C HIS A 25 4.19 0.17 1.68
N TRP A 26 4.34 -0.06 0.38
CA TRP A 26 3.61 -1.12 -0.30
C TRP A 26 3.98 -2.49 0.26
N CYS A 27 5.27 -2.76 0.45
CA CYS A 27 5.75 -4.02 0.99
C CYS A 27 5.24 -4.24 2.41
N ASP A 28 5.29 -3.21 3.26
CA ASP A 28 4.81 -3.29 4.62
C ASP A 28 3.33 -3.65 4.66
N LEU A 29 2.51 -2.92 3.92
CA LEU A 29 1.07 -3.16 3.90
C LEU A 29 0.73 -4.51 3.29
N HIS A 30 1.36 -4.85 2.18
CA HIS A 30 1.18 -6.15 1.52
C HIS A 30 1.51 -7.30 2.46
N GLY A 31 2.63 -7.18 3.19
CA GLY A 31 3.04 -8.19 4.15
C GLY A 31 2.05 -8.36 5.29
N TRP A 32 1.45 -7.27 5.77
CA TRP A 32 0.45 -7.34 6.82
C TRP A 32 -0.83 -8.03 6.35
N ILE A 33 -1.27 -7.74 5.13
CA ILE A 33 -2.48 -8.34 4.57
C ILE A 33 -2.27 -9.84 4.36
N ILE A 34 -1.16 -10.22 3.74
CA ILE A 34 -0.86 -11.62 3.42
C ILE A 34 -0.45 -12.40 4.68
N GLY A 35 0.44 -11.81 5.48
CA GLY A 35 1.05 -12.52 6.60
C GLY A 35 0.19 -12.58 7.85
N ARG A 36 -0.63 -11.55 8.10
CA ARG A 36 -1.40 -11.46 9.34
C ARG A 36 -2.90 -11.68 9.17
N GLY A 37 -3.38 -11.63 7.93
CA GLY A 37 -4.81 -11.84 7.64
C GLY A 37 -5.71 -10.79 8.28
N GLY A 38 -6.50 -10.11 7.48
CA GLY A 38 -7.48 -9.14 8.00
C GLY A 38 -6.91 -7.82 8.47
N PHE A 39 -5.60 -7.62 8.40
CA PHE A 39 -4.97 -6.35 8.76
C PHE A 39 -4.96 -5.44 7.53
N GLU A 40 -6.15 -5.03 7.10
CA GLU A 40 -6.35 -4.25 5.88
C GLU A 40 -6.90 -2.86 6.20
N PRO A 41 -6.56 -1.86 5.37
CA PRO A 41 -7.16 -0.53 5.50
C PRO A 41 -8.61 -0.54 5.02
N THR A 42 -9.31 0.56 5.29
CA THR A 42 -10.66 0.77 4.79
C THR A 42 -10.58 1.21 3.33
N TRP A 43 -10.87 0.31 2.42
CA TRP A 43 -10.86 0.59 0.98
C TRP A 43 -11.94 -0.21 0.26
N THR A 44 -12.25 0.22 -0.97
CA THR A 44 -13.17 -0.51 -1.82
C THR A 44 -12.48 -1.73 -2.42
N PRO A 45 -13.25 -2.75 -2.89
CA PRO A 45 -12.65 -3.88 -3.60
C PRO A 45 -11.81 -3.47 -4.80
N LEU A 46 -12.21 -2.42 -5.51
CA LEU A 46 -11.45 -1.91 -6.66
C LEU A 46 -10.12 -1.31 -6.21
N GLN A 47 -10.13 -0.53 -5.12
CA GLN A 47 -8.90 0.05 -4.58
C GLN A 47 -7.94 -1.06 -4.13
N ARG A 48 -8.46 -2.10 -3.50
CA ARG A 48 -7.66 -3.25 -3.08
C ARG A 48 -7.02 -3.94 -4.28
N LYS A 49 -7.81 -4.18 -5.32
CA LYS A 49 -7.34 -4.81 -6.55
C LYS A 49 -6.23 -3.98 -7.20
N ASN A 50 -6.43 -2.67 -7.28
CA ASN A 50 -5.44 -1.77 -7.86
C ASN A 50 -4.14 -1.76 -7.04
N PHE A 51 -4.24 -1.80 -5.71
CA PHE A 51 -3.07 -1.88 -4.84
C PHE A 51 -2.24 -3.13 -5.14
N PHE A 52 -2.88 -4.29 -5.25
CA PHE A 52 -2.16 -5.55 -5.50
C PHE A 52 -1.57 -5.62 -6.90
N LYS A 53 -2.12 -4.87 -7.85
CA LYS A 53 -1.58 -4.80 -9.21
C LYS A 53 -0.46 -3.77 -9.36
N TRP A 54 -0.29 -2.91 -8.37
CA TRP A 54 0.66 -1.82 -8.47
C TRP A 54 2.08 -2.34 -8.63
N LYS A 55 2.82 -1.68 -9.53
CA LYS A 55 4.25 -1.93 -9.74
C LYS A 55 4.97 -0.61 -9.78
N CYS A 56 6.21 -0.60 -9.28
CA CYS A 56 7.03 0.60 -9.32
C CYS A 56 7.31 1.01 -10.77
N PRO A 57 6.90 2.20 -11.19
CA PRO A 57 7.21 2.67 -12.55
C PRO A 57 8.66 3.12 -12.62
N GLU A 58 9.45 2.45 -13.41
CA GLU A 58 10.84 2.81 -13.67
C GLU A 58 11.09 3.01 -15.14
#